data_83212ffe838c6ab1052f3584904fa58f
#
_entry.id   83212ffe838c6ab1052f3584904fa58f
#
_cell.length_a   1.000
_cell.length_b   1.000
_cell.length_c   1.000
_cell.angle_alpha   90.00
_cell.angle_beta   90.00
_cell.angle_gamma   90.00
#
_symmetry.space_group_name_H-M   'P 1'
#
loop_
_entity.id
_entity.type
_entity.pdbx_description
1 polymer ?
#
loop_
_entity_poly.entity_id
_entity_poly.type
_entity_poly.pdbx_seq_one_letter_code
_entity_poly.pdbx_strand_id
1 'polypeptide(L)'
;MQRVSELLSFLSAFRCDFFILPTPVTCPRYSVKAMKILQTLPLLVLFSSCQAHKDFFTSIGHMTDLLYTEKDLLTSLKDYIRAEELKLEQIKKWAEKFDSLSEMATNDPEGFLGHPVNAFKLMKRLNTEWLELENLVLKDMSDGFISNLTVQRQQFPTDEDQTGAAKALIRLQDTYNLDTETISKGNLPGVKHQPTLNAEDCFELGKIAYTEADYYHTELWMEQALQQLDAGEESSIDKVLVLDYLSYAVYQQGDLEKALKLTKRLLELDPEHQRGNGNLKYFEYIMTKEENKSSSSDSKDAEPKTKKGRPIDHLPERQKYEMLCRGEGIKMTPRRQKRLFCRYYDGNRNPTFILSPSKQEDEWDKPRIVRYHEIISDKEIEKVKELAKPRLRRATVHDPVTGQLTTAQYRVSKSAWLSGYEDPVIARINARIQELTGLDVSTAEELQVANYGMGGQYEPHFDFARASNTLGS
;
A
#
# COMPACT_ATOMS: atom_id res chain seq x y z
N MET A 1 -8.57 -20.28 -33.44
CA MET A 1 -7.95 -19.97 -32.16
C MET A 1 -6.51 -20.49 -32.01
N GLN A 2 -6.11 -21.54 -32.67
CA GLN A 2 -4.74 -22.09 -32.60
C GLN A 2 -3.65 -21.26 -33.29
N ARG A 3 -4.00 -20.42 -34.27
CA ARG A 3 -3.03 -19.54 -34.98
C ARG A 3 -2.65 -18.24 -34.25
N VAL A 4 -3.35 -17.86 -33.19
CA VAL A 4 -3.05 -16.64 -32.39
C VAL A 4 -2.04 -16.97 -31.28
N SER A 5 -1.99 -18.21 -30.81
CA SER A 5 -1.04 -18.61 -29.77
C SER A 5 0.41 -18.77 -30.29
N GLU A 6 0.56 -19.11 -31.57
CA GLU A 6 1.89 -19.20 -32.20
C GLU A 6 2.50 -17.82 -32.53
N LEU A 7 1.66 -16.78 -32.74
CA LEU A 7 2.16 -15.42 -32.97
C LEU A 7 2.67 -14.76 -31.67
N LEU A 8 2.09 -15.13 -30.53
CA LEU A 8 2.48 -14.58 -29.22
C LEU A 8 3.78 -15.19 -28.67
N SER A 9 4.10 -16.41 -29.06
CA SER A 9 5.38 -17.04 -28.70
C SER A 9 6.58 -16.50 -29.53
N PHE A 10 6.31 -15.91 -30.68
CA PHE A 10 7.37 -15.33 -31.55
C PHE A 10 7.76 -13.91 -31.16
N LEU A 11 6.88 -13.17 -30.42
CA LEU A 11 7.13 -11.80 -30.01
C LEU A 11 7.90 -11.66 -28.68
N SER A 12 8.08 -12.74 -27.93
CA SER A 12 8.85 -12.73 -26.68
C SER A 12 10.36 -12.87 -26.87
N ALA A 13 10.86 -13.05 -28.10
CA ALA A 13 12.26 -13.31 -28.40
C ALA A 13 13.04 -12.12 -29.02
N PHE A 14 12.42 -10.94 -29.17
CA PHE A 14 13.12 -9.78 -29.71
C PHE A 14 13.60 -8.82 -28.59
N ARG A 15 14.89 -8.98 -28.21
CA ARG A 15 15.68 -8.00 -27.50
C ARG A 15 16.00 -6.82 -28.42
N CYS A 16 15.74 -5.60 -27.98
CA CYS A 16 16.23 -4.39 -28.63
C CYS A 16 17.68 -4.15 -28.25
N ASP A 17 18.60 -4.59 -29.09
CA ASP A 17 19.97 -4.07 -29.14
C ASP A 17 20.04 -3.02 -30.26
N PHE A 18 20.29 -1.78 -29.91
CA PHE A 18 20.58 -0.70 -30.87
C PHE A 18 21.99 -0.88 -31.37
N PHE A 19 22.15 -1.37 -32.61
CA PHE A 19 23.39 -1.23 -33.36
C PHE A 19 23.16 -0.29 -34.55
N ILE A 20 23.97 0.77 -34.61
CA ILE A 20 24.11 1.67 -35.76
C ILE A 20 25.02 0.99 -36.78
N LEU A 21 24.55 0.77 -38.02
CA LEU A 21 25.38 0.45 -39.16
C LEU A 21 25.03 1.33 -40.36
N PRO A 22 26.03 1.81 -41.11
CA PRO A 22 25.82 2.61 -42.29
C PRO A 22 25.78 1.78 -43.57
N THR A 23 25.10 2.35 -44.59
CA THR A 23 25.12 2.12 -46.02
C THR A 23 24.01 1.26 -46.66
N PRO A 24 23.62 1.64 -47.89
CA PRO A 24 22.34 1.30 -48.46
C PRO A 24 22.41 0.06 -49.36
N VAL A 25 21.47 -0.85 -49.16
CA VAL A 25 21.21 -1.94 -50.13
C VAL A 25 19.76 -1.81 -50.63
N THR A 26 19.64 -1.88 -51.93
CA THR A 26 18.46 -1.74 -52.78
C THR A 26 17.30 -2.66 -52.38
N CYS A 27 16.11 -2.06 -52.20
CA CYS A 27 14.89 -2.72 -51.79
C CYS A 27 14.05 -3.19 -53.00
N PRO A 28 13.47 -4.39 -52.99
CA PRO A 28 12.45 -4.78 -53.98
C PRO A 28 11.09 -4.19 -53.56
N ARG A 29 10.32 -3.78 -54.57
CA ARG A 29 9.02 -3.12 -54.47
C ARG A 29 8.00 -4.03 -53.76
N TYR A 30 7.58 -3.66 -52.55
CA TYR A 30 6.38 -4.21 -51.89
C TYR A 30 5.17 -3.27 -52.07
N SER A 31 3.98 -3.88 -52.21
CA SER A 31 2.71 -3.22 -52.50
C SER A 31 2.31 -2.21 -51.42
N VAL A 32 1.79 -1.06 -51.82
CA VAL A 32 1.36 0.08 -50.99
C VAL A 32 0.29 -0.29 -49.92
N LYS A 33 -0.41 -1.43 -50.06
CA LYS A 33 -1.37 -1.92 -49.07
C LYS A 33 -0.74 -2.55 -47.82
N ALA A 34 0.44 -3.14 -47.94
CA ALA A 34 1.15 -3.72 -46.80
C ALA A 34 1.82 -2.64 -45.91
N MET A 35 2.17 -1.49 -46.49
CA MET A 35 2.83 -0.40 -45.77
C MET A 35 1.92 0.38 -44.84
N LYS A 36 0.58 0.41 -45.10
CA LYS A 36 -0.38 1.06 -44.18
C LYS A 36 -0.69 0.24 -42.94
N ILE A 37 -0.59 -1.10 -43.01
CA ILE A 37 -0.78 -1.98 -41.85
C ILE A 37 0.45 -1.97 -40.95
N LEU A 38 1.67 -1.80 -41.52
CA LEU A 38 2.91 -1.73 -40.72
C LEU A 38 3.09 -0.39 -40.00
N GLN A 39 2.44 0.69 -40.46
CA GLN A 39 2.52 2.00 -39.79
C GLN A 39 1.55 2.15 -38.61
N THR A 40 0.49 1.35 -38.55
CA THR A 40 -0.47 1.39 -37.43
C THR A 40 -0.12 0.42 -36.29
N LEU A 41 0.66 -0.62 -36.58
CA LEU A 41 1.08 -1.60 -35.55
C LEU A 41 2.00 -1.01 -34.45
N PRO A 42 3.01 -0.17 -34.74
CA PRO A 42 3.85 0.41 -33.68
C PRO A 42 3.11 1.44 -32.82
N LEU A 43 2.05 2.10 -33.35
CA LEU A 43 1.24 3.03 -32.53
C LEU A 43 0.36 2.29 -31.52
N LEU A 44 -0.12 1.10 -31.85
CA LEU A 44 -0.92 0.25 -30.96
C LEU A 44 -0.07 -0.44 -29.88
N VAL A 45 1.18 -0.76 -30.20
CA VAL A 45 2.13 -1.38 -29.24
C VAL A 45 2.66 -0.33 -28.24
N LEU A 46 2.76 0.94 -28.64
CA LEU A 46 3.21 2.02 -27.74
C LEU A 46 2.14 2.44 -26.71
N PHE A 47 0.86 2.09 -26.92
CA PHE A 47 -0.20 2.32 -25.92
C PHE A 47 -0.41 1.15 -24.97
N SER A 48 0.29 0.04 -25.14
CA SER A 48 0.02 -1.20 -24.41
C SER A 48 0.97 -1.52 -23.26
N SER A 49 1.78 -0.59 -22.78
CA SER A 49 2.60 -0.94 -21.60
C SER A 49 3.18 0.27 -20.89
N CYS A 50 2.34 0.95 -20.14
CA CYS A 50 2.81 1.60 -18.94
C CYS A 50 1.73 1.49 -17.86
N GLN A 51 1.35 0.26 -17.51
CA GLN A 51 0.83 0.02 -16.18
C GLN A 51 2.01 0.21 -15.23
N ALA A 52 2.26 1.47 -14.86
CA ALA A 52 3.12 1.76 -13.75
C ALA A 52 2.55 0.99 -12.55
N HIS A 53 3.32 0.07 -12.00
CA HIS A 53 3.01 -0.58 -10.73
C HIS A 53 2.58 0.51 -9.75
N LYS A 54 1.35 0.43 -9.27
CA LYS A 54 0.76 1.52 -8.48
C LYS A 54 1.45 1.63 -7.13
N ASP A 55 1.73 0.56 -6.44
CA ASP A 55 2.47 0.49 -5.14
C ASP A 55 2.30 1.75 -4.28
N PHE A 56 1.04 2.11 -3.98
CA PHE A 56 0.73 3.37 -3.27
C PHE A 56 1.37 3.42 -1.89
N PHE A 57 1.37 2.30 -1.15
CA PHE A 57 1.90 2.19 0.20
C PHE A 57 3.41 2.49 0.29
N THR A 58 4.13 2.46 -0.81
CA THR A 58 5.57 2.72 -0.85
C THR A 58 5.93 4.20 -0.97
N SER A 59 4.94 5.09 -1.08
CA SER A 59 5.14 6.53 -1.32
C SER A 59 4.08 7.37 -0.63
N ILE A 60 4.49 8.16 0.37
CA ILE A 60 3.59 9.09 1.07
C ILE A 60 2.98 10.12 0.09
N GLY A 61 3.71 10.51 -0.95
CA GLY A 61 3.21 11.44 -1.96
C GLY A 61 2.01 10.87 -2.74
N HIS A 62 2.08 9.60 -3.15
CA HIS A 62 0.97 8.95 -3.83
C HIS A 62 -0.20 8.63 -2.90
N MET A 63 0.07 8.28 -1.63
CA MET A 63 -0.99 8.12 -0.62
C MET A 63 -1.73 9.44 -0.38
N THR A 64 -1.02 10.56 -0.38
CA THR A 64 -1.64 11.88 -0.27
C THR A 64 -2.56 12.18 -1.46
N ASP A 65 -2.19 11.79 -2.67
CA ASP A 65 -3.05 11.95 -3.86
C ASP A 65 -4.36 11.14 -3.71
N LEU A 66 -4.32 9.93 -3.12
CA LEU A 66 -5.53 9.14 -2.83
C LEU A 66 -6.50 9.85 -1.89
N LEU A 67 -6.01 10.57 -0.87
CA LEU A 67 -6.87 11.36 0.03
C LEU A 67 -7.64 12.45 -0.73
N TYR A 68 -7.01 13.11 -1.70
CA TYR A 68 -7.70 14.09 -2.53
C TYR A 68 -8.67 13.46 -3.50
N THR A 69 -8.34 12.29 -4.07
CA THR A 69 -9.27 11.49 -4.89
C THR A 69 -10.51 11.09 -4.11
N GLU A 70 -10.36 10.61 -2.89
CA GLU A 70 -11.49 10.28 -1.99
C GLU A 70 -12.34 11.51 -1.69
N LYS A 71 -11.72 12.65 -1.41
CA LYS A 71 -12.43 13.91 -1.17
C LYS A 71 -13.28 14.35 -2.38
N ASP A 72 -12.75 14.19 -3.59
CA ASP A 72 -13.49 14.52 -4.82
C ASP A 72 -14.67 13.56 -5.02
N LEU A 73 -14.50 12.27 -4.76
CA LEU A 73 -15.56 11.28 -4.79
C LEU A 73 -16.66 11.57 -3.77
N LEU A 74 -16.29 11.95 -2.55
CA LEU A 74 -17.25 12.37 -1.51
C LEU A 74 -18.03 13.61 -1.92
N THR A 75 -17.42 14.55 -2.63
CA THR A 75 -18.11 15.73 -3.16
C THR A 75 -19.14 15.31 -4.21
N SER A 76 -18.74 14.47 -5.17
CA SER A 76 -19.61 13.92 -6.21
C SER A 76 -20.76 13.10 -5.63
N LEU A 77 -20.51 12.31 -4.59
CA LEU A 77 -21.55 11.54 -3.88
C LEU A 77 -22.57 12.46 -3.21
N LYS A 78 -22.14 13.54 -2.58
CA LYS A 78 -23.04 14.54 -1.96
C LYS A 78 -23.91 15.25 -3.00
N ASP A 79 -23.36 15.52 -4.17
CA ASP A 79 -24.12 16.13 -5.26
C ASP A 79 -25.19 15.16 -5.81
N TYR A 80 -24.86 13.88 -5.93
CA TYR A 80 -25.82 12.83 -6.27
C TYR A 80 -26.95 12.73 -5.21
N ILE A 81 -26.61 12.67 -3.93
CA ILE A 81 -27.61 12.63 -2.84
C ILE A 81 -28.54 13.83 -2.93
N ARG A 82 -28.01 15.04 -3.11
CA ARG A 82 -28.81 16.26 -3.24
C ARG A 82 -29.75 16.20 -4.46
N ALA A 83 -29.28 15.64 -5.57
CA ALA A 83 -30.09 15.48 -6.77
C ALA A 83 -31.25 14.50 -6.57
N GLU A 84 -31.01 13.36 -5.87
CA GLU A 84 -32.06 12.40 -5.51
C GLU A 84 -33.05 12.98 -4.52
N GLU A 85 -32.60 13.74 -3.52
CA GLU A 85 -33.47 14.43 -2.55
C GLU A 85 -34.41 15.43 -3.26
N LEU A 86 -33.89 16.23 -4.19
CA LEU A 86 -34.68 17.16 -4.99
C LEU A 86 -35.71 16.44 -5.88
N LYS A 87 -35.33 15.32 -6.49
CA LYS A 87 -36.23 14.45 -7.27
C LYS A 87 -37.35 13.90 -6.38
N LEU A 88 -36.98 13.37 -5.21
CA LEU A 88 -37.94 12.84 -4.25
C LEU A 88 -38.91 13.92 -3.74
N GLU A 89 -38.44 15.13 -3.50
CA GLU A 89 -39.27 16.25 -3.09
C GLU A 89 -40.29 16.63 -4.19
N GLN A 90 -39.90 16.60 -5.46
CA GLN A 90 -40.78 16.80 -6.56
C GLN A 90 -41.88 15.70 -6.65
N ILE A 91 -41.48 14.44 -6.47
CA ILE A 91 -42.40 13.30 -6.45
C ILE A 91 -43.40 13.43 -5.30
N LYS A 92 -42.97 13.85 -4.11
CA LYS A 92 -43.87 14.11 -2.97
C LYS A 92 -44.91 15.18 -3.29
N LYS A 93 -44.51 16.29 -3.93
CA LYS A 93 -45.45 17.34 -4.36
C LYS A 93 -46.51 16.83 -5.37
N TRP A 94 -46.10 15.91 -6.26
CA TRP A 94 -47.04 15.24 -7.16
C TRP A 94 -48.01 14.33 -6.39
N ALA A 95 -47.54 13.57 -5.43
CA ALA A 95 -48.37 12.69 -4.60
C ALA A 95 -49.41 13.50 -3.81
N GLU A 96 -49.00 14.57 -3.12
CA GLU A 96 -49.91 15.47 -2.39
C GLU A 96 -50.97 16.10 -3.28
N LYS A 97 -50.58 16.54 -4.48
CA LYS A 97 -51.51 17.10 -5.49
C LYS A 97 -52.54 16.05 -5.91
N PHE A 98 -52.13 14.84 -6.21
CA PHE A 98 -53.03 13.79 -6.67
C PHE A 98 -53.91 13.26 -5.56
N ASP A 99 -53.40 13.15 -4.34
CA ASP A 99 -54.15 12.69 -3.15
C ASP A 99 -55.30 13.64 -2.85
N SER A 100 -55.07 14.95 -2.76
CA SER A 100 -56.11 15.95 -2.51
C SER A 100 -57.20 15.97 -3.57
N LEU A 101 -56.80 15.78 -4.85
CA LEU A 101 -57.76 15.72 -5.98
C LEU A 101 -58.55 14.40 -6.00
N SER A 102 -57.94 13.30 -5.61
CA SER A 102 -58.56 11.97 -5.52
C SER A 102 -59.56 11.92 -4.39
N GLU A 103 -59.21 12.42 -3.22
CA GLU A 103 -60.11 12.50 -2.05
C GLU A 103 -61.37 13.30 -2.37
N MET A 104 -61.22 14.49 -3.00
CA MET A 104 -62.35 15.32 -3.41
C MET A 104 -63.24 14.61 -4.42
N ALA A 105 -62.65 13.89 -5.40
CA ALA A 105 -63.40 13.22 -6.48
C ALA A 105 -64.10 11.95 -5.99
N THR A 106 -63.53 11.22 -5.01
CA THR A 106 -64.09 9.96 -4.50
C THR A 106 -65.15 10.16 -3.44
N ASN A 107 -65.20 11.33 -2.78
CA ASN A 107 -66.26 11.65 -1.82
C ASN A 107 -67.63 11.84 -2.45
N ASP A 108 -67.73 12.40 -3.66
CA ASP A 108 -68.95 12.54 -4.48
C ASP A 108 -68.62 12.37 -5.96
N PRO A 109 -68.50 11.15 -6.47
CA PRO A 109 -68.09 10.88 -7.85
C PRO A 109 -69.05 11.40 -8.89
N GLU A 110 -70.36 11.29 -8.64
CA GLU A 110 -71.39 11.72 -9.60
C GLU A 110 -71.44 13.24 -9.68
N GLY A 111 -71.46 13.95 -8.57
CA GLY A 111 -71.41 15.41 -8.54
C GLY A 111 -70.09 15.96 -9.12
N PHE A 112 -68.97 15.32 -8.83
CA PHE A 112 -67.67 15.74 -9.39
C PHE A 112 -67.60 15.56 -10.89
N LEU A 113 -68.02 14.41 -11.43
CA LEU A 113 -67.99 14.12 -12.88
C LEU A 113 -69.10 14.81 -13.65
N GLY A 114 -70.24 15.18 -12.97
CA GLY A 114 -71.31 16.01 -13.55
C GLY A 114 -70.82 17.37 -14.05
N HIS A 115 -69.67 17.84 -13.60
CA HIS A 115 -69.05 19.04 -14.11
C HIS A 115 -68.06 18.70 -15.23
N PRO A 116 -68.29 19.16 -16.50
CA PRO A 116 -67.53 18.74 -17.65
C PRO A 116 -66.01 19.14 -17.59
N VAL A 117 -65.69 20.21 -16.86
CA VAL A 117 -64.30 20.62 -16.65
C VAL A 117 -63.57 19.62 -15.78
N ASN A 118 -64.21 19.01 -14.76
CA ASN A 118 -63.60 18.00 -13.90
C ASN A 118 -63.36 16.69 -14.67
N ALA A 119 -64.32 16.28 -15.51
CA ALA A 119 -64.15 15.15 -16.42
C ALA A 119 -62.96 15.35 -17.38
N PHE A 120 -62.81 16.53 -17.99
CA PHE A 120 -61.67 16.87 -18.83
C PHE A 120 -60.37 16.86 -18.08
N LYS A 121 -60.32 17.46 -16.88
CA LYS A 121 -59.12 17.48 -16.03
C LYS A 121 -58.70 16.08 -15.60
N LEU A 122 -59.63 15.19 -15.30
CA LEU A 122 -59.33 13.80 -14.95
C LEU A 122 -58.70 13.08 -16.17
N MET A 123 -59.27 13.22 -17.37
CA MET A 123 -58.73 12.61 -18.58
C MET A 123 -57.33 13.12 -18.88
N LYS A 124 -57.12 14.45 -18.80
CA LYS A 124 -55.82 15.07 -18.99
C LYS A 124 -54.79 14.55 -17.96
N ARG A 125 -55.18 14.47 -16.71
CA ARG A 125 -54.31 13.98 -15.64
C ARG A 125 -53.84 12.55 -15.89
N LEU A 126 -54.77 11.66 -16.21
CA LEU A 126 -54.45 10.26 -16.48
C LEU A 126 -53.66 10.06 -17.78
N ASN A 127 -53.87 10.88 -18.77
CA ASN A 127 -53.21 10.76 -20.08
C ASN A 127 -51.81 11.43 -20.12
N THR A 128 -51.62 12.55 -19.43
CA THR A 128 -50.37 13.33 -19.54
C THR A 128 -49.63 13.50 -18.22
N GLU A 129 -50.33 13.88 -17.15
CA GLU A 129 -49.65 14.22 -15.90
C GLU A 129 -49.04 12.97 -15.23
N TRP A 130 -49.67 11.80 -15.32
CA TRP A 130 -49.10 10.53 -14.85
C TRP A 130 -47.86 10.10 -15.66
N LEU A 131 -47.84 10.36 -16.98
CA LEU A 131 -46.68 10.09 -17.80
C LEU A 131 -45.50 11.01 -17.44
N GLU A 132 -45.79 12.29 -17.12
CA GLU A 132 -44.73 13.22 -16.62
C GLU A 132 -44.15 12.74 -15.30
N LEU A 133 -45.00 12.27 -14.38
CA LEU A 133 -44.56 11.67 -13.13
C LEU A 133 -43.75 10.40 -13.36
N GLU A 134 -44.18 9.52 -14.24
CA GLU A 134 -43.45 8.30 -14.59
C GLU A 134 -42.04 8.65 -15.11
N ASN A 135 -41.93 9.60 -16.02
CA ASN A 135 -40.62 10.05 -16.53
C ASN A 135 -39.75 10.65 -15.44
N LEU A 136 -40.33 11.37 -14.47
CA LEU A 136 -39.58 11.89 -13.32
C LEU A 136 -39.10 10.77 -12.41
N VAL A 137 -39.92 9.76 -12.17
CA VAL A 137 -39.53 8.59 -11.31
C VAL A 137 -38.43 7.78 -11.98
N LEU A 138 -38.51 7.55 -13.28
CA LEU A 138 -37.54 6.78 -14.06
C LEU A 138 -36.23 7.54 -14.32
N LYS A 139 -36.18 8.85 -14.07
CA LYS A 139 -34.99 9.65 -14.32
C LYS A 139 -33.83 9.18 -13.40
N ASP A 140 -32.76 8.71 -14.00
CA ASP A 140 -31.56 8.35 -13.31
C ASP A 140 -30.73 9.60 -12.94
N MET A 141 -30.40 9.76 -11.67
CA MET A 141 -29.58 10.86 -11.16
C MET A 141 -28.16 10.42 -10.84
N SER A 142 -27.82 9.13 -11.00
CA SER A 142 -26.54 8.55 -10.63
C SER A 142 -25.43 8.75 -11.66
N ASP A 143 -25.77 9.07 -12.91
CA ASP A 143 -24.84 9.11 -14.05
C ASP A 143 -23.56 9.92 -13.78
N GLY A 144 -23.69 11.10 -13.19
CA GLY A 144 -22.57 11.98 -12.89
C GLY A 144 -21.62 11.37 -11.86
N PHE A 145 -22.17 10.81 -10.79
CA PHE A 145 -21.39 10.13 -9.74
C PHE A 145 -20.72 8.85 -10.25
N ILE A 146 -21.47 8.00 -10.95
CA ILE A 146 -20.96 6.74 -11.51
C ILE A 146 -19.87 6.99 -12.55
N SER A 147 -20.03 8.00 -13.39
CA SER A 147 -19.01 8.39 -14.38
C SER A 147 -17.71 8.84 -13.67
N ASN A 148 -17.80 9.70 -12.65
CA ASN A 148 -16.65 10.12 -11.87
C ASN A 148 -16.00 8.93 -11.15
N LEU A 149 -16.78 8.10 -10.45
CA LEU A 149 -16.29 6.90 -9.78
C LEU A 149 -15.56 5.96 -10.74
N THR A 150 -16.08 5.76 -11.96
CA THR A 150 -15.47 4.90 -12.97
C THR A 150 -14.11 5.41 -13.42
N VAL A 151 -13.96 6.72 -13.58
CA VAL A 151 -12.68 7.34 -13.92
C VAL A 151 -11.68 7.20 -12.77
N GLN A 152 -12.11 7.54 -11.55
CA GLN A 152 -11.23 7.50 -10.38
C GLN A 152 -10.84 6.08 -9.98
N ARG A 153 -11.73 5.09 -10.20
CA ARG A 153 -11.46 3.68 -9.88
C ARG A 153 -10.23 3.11 -10.59
N GLN A 154 -9.85 3.67 -11.74
CA GLN A 154 -8.61 3.29 -12.43
C GLN A 154 -7.35 3.60 -11.61
N GLN A 155 -7.46 4.51 -10.63
CA GLN A 155 -6.37 4.92 -9.74
C GLN A 155 -6.51 4.36 -8.32
N PHE A 156 -7.48 3.46 -8.07
CA PHE A 156 -7.64 2.88 -6.75
C PHE A 156 -6.50 1.91 -6.42
N PRO A 157 -6.15 1.78 -5.13
CA PRO A 157 -5.26 0.73 -4.66
C PRO A 157 -5.77 -0.65 -5.04
N THR A 158 -4.84 -1.58 -5.21
CA THR A 158 -5.10 -2.99 -5.49
C THR A 158 -4.96 -3.82 -4.19
N ASP A 159 -5.33 -5.10 -4.26
CA ASP A 159 -5.12 -6.06 -3.16
C ASP A 159 -3.63 -6.17 -2.78
N GLU A 160 -2.73 -6.01 -3.76
CA GLU A 160 -1.29 -5.97 -3.51
C GLU A 160 -0.87 -4.74 -2.70
N ASP A 161 -1.50 -3.57 -2.94
CA ASP A 161 -1.27 -2.36 -2.17
C ASP A 161 -1.74 -2.50 -0.72
N GLN A 162 -2.93 -3.10 -0.52
CA GLN A 162 -3.48 -3.37 0.81
C GLN A 162 -2.58 -4.35 1.58
N THR A 163 -2.21 -5.46 0.96
CA THR A 163 -1.27 -6.44 1.52
C THR A 163 0.07 -5.79 1.86
N GLY A 164 0.60 -4.94 0.97
CA GLY A 164 1.83 -4.21 1.19
C GLY A 164 1.76 -3.24 2.37
N ALA A 165 0.64 -2.53 2.54
CA ALA A 165 0.39 -1.64 3.66
C ALA A 165 0.30 -2.41 4.99
N ALA A 166 -0.36 -3.57 5.00
CA ALA A 166 -0.41 -4.45 6.17
C ALA A 166 0.98 -4.95 6.58
N LYS A 167 1.78 -5.43 5.63
CA LYS A 167 3.17 -5.83 5.87
C LYS A 167 4.02 -4.65 6.38
N ALA A 168 3.76 -3.43 5.90
CA ALA A 168 4.43 -2.24 6.38
C ALA A 168 4.08 -1.93 7.85
N LEU A 169 2.81 -2.10 8.24
CA LEU A 169 2.37 -1.93 9.63
C LEU A 169 3.00 -2.97 10.56
N ILE A 170 3.02 -4.25 10.17
CA ILE A 170 3.68 -5.34 10.91
C ILE A 170 5.18 -5.04 11.07
N ARG A 171 5.84 -4.57 10.04
CA ARG A 171 7.25 -4.16 10.09
C ARG A 171 7.51 -3.01 11.06
N LEU A 172 6.59 -2.02 11.14
CA LEU A 172 6.66 -0.94 12.13
C LEU A 172 6.44 -1.48 13.55
N GLN A 173 5.51 -2.42 13.72
CA GLN A 173 5.27 -3.11 14.99
C GLN A 173 6.56 -3.72 15.52
N ASP A 174 7.26 -4.46 14.69
CA ASP A 174 8.55 -5.08 15.04
C ASP A 174 9.64 -4.06 15.32
N THR A 175 9.84 -3.11 14.41
CA THR A 175 10.93 -2.12 14.47
C THR A 175 10.85 -1.31 15.76
N TYR A 176 9.65 -0.89 16.15
CA TYR A 176 9.41 -0.05 17.31
C TYR A 176 8.92 -0.83 18.54
N ASN A 177 8.87 -2.17 18.45
CA ASN A 177 8.41 -3.06 19.51
C ASN A 177 7.04 -2.61 20.06
N LEU A 178 6.09 -2.38 19.16
CA LEU A 178 4.76 -1.89 19.49
C LEU A 178 3.86 -3.06 19.90
N ASP A 179 3.14 -2.87 20.98
CA ASP A 179 2.11 -3.81 21.42
C ASP A 179 0.88 -3.79 20.49
N THR A 180 0.32 -4.96 20.20
CA THR A 180 -0.81 -5.12 19.27
C THR A 180 -2.05 -4.37 19.74
N GLU A 181 -2.35 -4.43 21.04
CA GLU A 181 -3.48 -3.71 21.64
C GLU A 181 -3.28 -2.19 21.52
N THR A 182 -2.07 -1.71 21.73
CA THR A 182 -1.70 -0.29 21.58
C THR A 182 -1.91 0.20 20.15
N ILE A 183 -1.51 -0.61 19.15
CA ILE A 183 -1.75 -0.29 17.74
C ILE A 183 -3.25 -0.31 17.42
N SER A 184 -3.98 -1.34 17.85
CA SER A 184 -5.41 -1.47 17.56
C SER A 184 -6.25 -0.32 18.14
N LYS A 185 -5.82 0.24 19.27
CA LYS A 185 -6.43 1.44 19.87
C LYS A 185 -5.95 2.77 19.28
N GLY A 186 -5.04 2.73 18.28
CA GLY A 186 -4.49 3.91 17.66
C GLY A 186 -3.55 4.74 18.54
N ASN A 187 -3.13 4.21 19.69
CA ASN A 187 -2.31 4.92 20.69
C ASN A 187 -0.81 4.88 20.31
N LEU A 188 -0.46 5.47 19.17
CA LEU A 188 0.93 5.51 18.71
C LEU A 188 1.67 6.76 19.20
N PRO A 189 2.97 6.65 19.55
CA PRO A 189 3.76 7.78 20.00
C PRO A 189 3.88 8.87 18.94
N GLY A 190 3.65 10.13 19.30
CA GLY A 190 3.91 11.28 18.45
C GLY A 190 2.88 11.54 17.33
N VAL A 191 1.77 10.80 17.24
CA VAL A 191 0.70 11.04 16.27
C VAL A 191 -0.44 11.87 16.85
N LYS A 192 -1.06 12.71 16.01
CA LYS A 192 -2.19 13.57 16.41
C LYS A 192 -3.56 12.89 16.29
N HIS A 193 -3.69 11.96 15.34
CA HIS A 193 -4.91 11.25 15.05
C HIS A 193 -4.78 9.82 15.57
N GLN A 194 -5.81 9.30 16.21
CA GLN A 194 -5.82 7.98 16.83
C GLN A 194 -6.97 7.13 16.25
N PRO A 195 -6.87 6.70 14.99
CA PRO A 195 -7.84 5.78 14.41
C PRO A 195 -7.71 4.42 15.11
N THR A 196 -8.85 3.80 15.41
CA THR A 196 -8.90 2.45 15.99
C THR A 196 -9.07 1.42 14.89
N LEU A 197 -8.46 0.25 15.07
CA LEU A 197 -8.72 -0.93 14.26
C LEU A 197 -9.83 -1.74 14.91
N ASN A 198 -10.82 -2.13 14.13
CA ASN A 198 -11.89 -3.03 14.57
C ASN A 198 -11.45 -4.50 14.47
N ALA A 199 -12.31 -5.43 14.93
CA ALA A 199 -12.03 -6.86 14.90
C ALA A 199 -11.76 -7.38 13.48
N GLU A 200 -12.43 -6.80 12.47
CA GLU A 200 -12.28 -7.12 11.05
C GLU A 200 -10.91 -6.70 10.52
N ASP A 201 -10.47 -5.48 10.84
CA ASP A 201 -9.13 -4.98 10.49
C ASP A 201 -8.03 -5.84 11.11
N CYS A 202 -8.18 -6.21 12.39
CA CYS A 202 -7.22 -7.07 13.09
C CYS A 202 -7.18 -8.47 12.47
N PHE A 203 -8.33 -9.03 12.09
CA PHE A 203 -8.41 -10.31 11.39
C PHE A 203 -7.71 -10.24 10.02
N GLU A 204 -7.93 -9.19 9.24
CA GLU A 204 -7.26 -9.03 7.95
C GLU A 204 -5.74 -8.99 8.08
N LEU A 205 -5.21 -8.25 9.06
CA LEU A 205 -3.78 -8.22 9.36
C LEU A 205 -3.24 -9.61 9.72
N GLY A 206 -3.95 -10.34 10.59
CA GLY A 206 -3.60 -11.71 10.94
C GLY A 206 -3.67 -12.67 9.77
N LYS A 207 -4.66 -12.53 8.88
CA LYS A 207 -4.82 -13.35 7.67
C LYS A 207 -3.70 -13.11 6.67
N ILE A 208 -3.27 -11.86 6.49
CA ILE A 208 -2.13 -11.52 5.62
C ILE A 208 -0.85 -12.13 6.18
N ALA A 209 -0.60 -12.01 7.49
CA ALA A 209 0.53 -12.66 8.15
C ALA A 209 0.49 -14.20 7.97
N TYR A 210 -0.69 -14.82 8.12
CA TYR A 210 -0.88 -16.25 7.91
C TYR A 210 -0.51 -16.70 6.49
N THR A 211 -0.91 -15.93 5.48
CA THR A 211 -0.63 -16.23 4.06
C THR A 211 0.89 -16.20 3.78
N GLU A 212 1.63 -15.36 4.49
CA GLU A 212 3.09 -15.28 4.41
C GLU A 212 3.81 -16.29 5.34
N ALA A 213 3.06 -17.19 5.98
CA ALA A 213 3.56 -18.13 6.97
C ALA A 213 4.22 -17.46 8.21
N ASP A 214 3.89 -16.20 8.47
CA ASP A 214 4.30 -15.48 9.66
C ASP A 214 3.30 -15.78 10.80
N TYR A 215 3.44 -16.95 11.36
CA TYR A 215 2.54 -17.43 12.40
C TYR A 215 2.69 -16.67 13.73
N TYR A 216 3.81 -16.00 13.95
CA TYR A 216 4.01 -15.15 15.11
C TYR A 216 3.06 -13.94 15.09
N HIS A 217 3.05 -13.17 14.01
CA HIS A 217 2.13 -12.04 13.86
C HIS A 217 0.69 -12.49 13.62
N THR A 218 0.49 -13.65 13.00
CA THR A 218 -0.86 -14.25 12.90
C THR A 218 -1.45 -14.47 14.29
N GLU A 219 -0.69 -15.06 15.23
CA GLU A 219 -1.15 -15.28 16.61
C GLU A 219 -1.51 -13.94 17.27
N LEU A 220 -0.64 -12.94 17.19
CA LEU A 220 -0.85 -11.63 17.82
C LEU A 220 -2.13 -10.93 17.32
N TRP A 221 -2.31 -10.85 16.01
CA TRP A 221 -3.44 -10.13 15.44
C TRP A 221 -4.77 -10.90 15.52
N MET A 222 -4.74 -12.23 15.43
CA MET A 222 -5.93 -13.06 15.63
C MET A 222 -6.37 -13.09 17.10
N GLU A 223 -5.44 -13.06 18.06
CA GLU A 223 -5.78 -12.89 19.48
C GLU A 223 -6.45 -11.55 19.74
N GLN A 224 -5.95 -10.48 19.15
CA GLN A 224 -6.54 -9.15 19.26
C GLN A 224 -7.96 -9.12 18.68
N ALA A 225 -8.17 -9.70 17.49
CA ALA A 225 -9.50 -9.81 16.88
C ALA A 225 -10.46 -10.61 17.75
N LEU A 226 -10.01 -11.75 18.29
CA LEU A 226 -10.82 -12.59 19.17
C LEU A 226 -11.19 -11.86 20.48
N GLN A 227 -10.26 -11.11 21.05
CA GLN A 227 -10.49 -10.33 22.26
C GLN A 227 -11.55 -9.24 22.05
N GLN A 228 -11.53 -8.54 20.92
CA GLN A 228 -12.52 -7.53 20.55
C GLN A 228 -13.91 -8.16 20.34
N LEU A 229 -13.99 -9.30 19.65
CA LEU A 229 -15.23 -10.07 19.48
C LEU A 229 -15.76 -10.61 20.83
N ASP A 230 -14.86 -11.03 21.73
CA ASP A 230 -15.25 -11.50 23.07
C ASP A 230 -15.75 -10.35 23.95
N ALA A 231 -15.25 -9.13 23.73
CA ALA A 231 -15.74 -7.93 24.39
C ALA A 231 -17.12 -7.45 23.86
N GLY A 232 -17.65 -8.11 22.83
CA GLY A 232 -18.98 -7.82 22.27
C GLY A 232 -18.98 -6.82 21.13
N GLU A 233 -17.85 -6.62 20.46
CA GLU A 233 -17.79 -5.80 19.23
C GLU A 233 -18.62 -6.45 18.12
N GLU A 234 -19.51 -5.68 17.50
CA GLU A 234 -20.27 -6.13 16.33
C GLU A 234 -19.35 -6.18 15.10
N SER A 235 -19.28 -7.34 14.45
CA SER A 235 -18.45 -7.56 13.28
C SER A 235 -19.11 -8.50 12.29
N SER A 236 -18.77 -8.40 11.03
CA SER A 236 -19.16 -9.37 9.99
C SER A 236 -18.40 -10.69 10.11
N ILE A 237 -17.31 -10.74 10.91
CA ILE A 237 -16.46 -11.91 11.08
C ILE A 237 -16.92 -12.75 12.26
N ASP A 238 -17.05 -14.05 12.02
CA ASP A 238 -17.39 -15.02 13.06
C ASP A 238 -16.15 -15.41 13.90
N LYS A 239 -16.37 -15.63 15.20
CA LYS A 239 -15.35 -16.18 16.13
C LYS A 239 -14.81 -17.53 15.66
N VAL A 240 -15.63 -18.34 15.01
CA VAL A 240 -15.22 -19.64 14.46
C VAL A 240 -14.09 -19.46 13.46
N LEU A 241 -14.23 -18.49 12.55
CA LEU A 241 -13.21 -18.21 11.54
C LEU A 241 -11.90 -17.73 12.18
N VAL A 242 -11.96 -16.83 13.16
CA VAL A 242 -10.77 -16.34 13.88
C VAL A 242 -10.08 -17.47 14.63
N LEU A 243 -10.82 -18.32 15.33
CA LEU A 243 -10.29 -19.46 16.08
C LEU A 243 -9.64 -20.50 15.18
N ASP A 244 -10.13 -20.68 13.95
CA ASP A 244 -9.58 -21.63 13.00
C ASP A 244 -8.15 -21.21 12.57
N TYR A 245 -7.95 -19.93 12.21
CA TYR A 245 -6.61 -19.40 11.90
C TYR A 245 -5.70 -19.39 13.13
N LEU A 246 -6.23 -18.93 14.27
CA LEU A 246 -5.46 -18.78 15.49
C LEU A 246 -4.96 -20.12 16.03
N SER A 247 -5.82 -21.15 16.10
CA SER A 247 -5.44 -22.46 16.61
C SER A 247 -4.29 -23.10 15.81
N TYR A 248 -4.34 -22.95 14.50
CA TYR A 248 -3.29 -23.47 13.63
C TYR A 248 -1.99 -22.66 13.74
N ALA A 249 -2.08 -21.32 13.84
CA ALA A 249 -0.91 -20.46 14.00
C ALA A 249 -0.18 -20.76 15.34
N VAL A 250 -0.93 -20.91 16.41
CA VAL A 250 -0.40 -21.28 17.75
C VAL A 250 0.27 -22.67 17.71
N TYR A 251 -0.30 -23.63 17.02
CA TYR A 251 0.33 -24.92 16.78
C TYR A 251 1.66 -24.78 16.05
N GLN A 252 1.73 -23.98 14.99
CA GLN A 252 2.96 -23.74 14.24
C GLN A 252 4.02 -23.00 15.09
N GLN A 253 3.62 -22.21 16.08
CA GLN A 253 4.51 -21.59 17.07
C GLN A 253 5.02 -22.59 18.12
N GLY A 254 4.48 -23.82 18.14
CA GLY A 254 4.92 -24.89 19.02
C GLY A 254 4.19 -24.96 20.36
N ASP A 255 3.13 -24.17 20.56
CA ASP A 255 2.28 -24.22 21.75
C ASP A 255 1.09 -25.15 21.49
N LEU A 256 1.34 -26.45 21.66
CA LEU A 256 0.33 -27.49 21.36
C LEU A 256 -0.87 -27.46 22.36
N GLU A 257 -0.61 -27.16 23.64
CA GLU A 257 -1.66 -27.10 24.66
C GLU A 257 -2.66 -25.99 24.39
N LYS A 258 -2.15 -24.79 24.07
CA LYS A 258 -2.97 -23.64 23.71
C LYS A 258 -3.72 -23.87 22.40
N ALA A 259 -3.06 -24.48 21.40
CA ALA A 259 -3.69 -24.84 20.12
C ALA A 259 -4.86 -25.81 20.32
N LEU A 260 -4.70 -26.83 21.16
CA LEU A 260 -5.74 -27.79 21.52
C LEU A 260 -6.93 -27.13 22.21
N LYS A 261 -6.66 -26.23 23.17
CA LYS A 261 -7.69 -25.48 23.88
C LYS A 261 -8.53 -24.59 22.93
N LEU A 262 -7.85 -23.90 22.01
CA LEU A 262 -8.51 -23.06 21.02
C LEU A 262 -9.33 -23.89 20.02
N THR A 263 -8.81 -25.04 19.58
CA THR A 263 -9.53 -25.96 18.70
C THR A 263 -10.79 -26.54 19.38
N LYS A 264 -10.72 -26.88 20.67
CA LYS A 264 -11.91 -27.30 21.44
C LYS A 264 -12.95 -26.18 21.53
N ARG A 265 -12.52 -24.95 21.83
CA ARG A 265 -13.41 -23.78 21.82
C ARG A 265 -14.06 -23.53 20.47
N LEU A 266 -13.32 -23.74 19.36
CA LEU A 266 -13.87 -23.65 18.02
C LEU A 266 -14.99 -24.67 17.82
N LEU A 267 -14.77 -25.94 18.22
CA LEU A 267 -15.74 -27.03 18.07
C LEU A 267 -16.94 -26.94 19.05
N GLU A 268 -16.81 -26.18 20.12
CA GLU A 268 -17.98 -25.80 20.98
C GLU A 268 -18.90 -24.85 20.23
N LEU A 269 -18.39 -23.99 19.36
CA LEU A 269 -19.18 -23.04 18.56
C LEU A 269 -19.70 -23.67 17.26
N ASP A 270 -18.86 -24.48 16.59
CA ASP A 270 -19.21 -25.20 15.37
C ASP A 270 -18.72 -26.67 15.44
N PRO A 271 -19.54 -27.60 15.92
CA PRO A 271 -19.18 -29.03 16.04
C PRO A 271 -18.89 -29.73 14.71
N GLU A 272 -19.45 -29.23 13.60
CA GLU A 272 -19.29 -29.81 12.27
C GLU A 272 -18.07 -29.26 11.50
N HIS A 273 -17.28 -28.37 12.09
CA HIS A 273 -16.14 -27.74 11.45
C HIS A 273 -15.08 -28.77 11.05
N GLN A 274 -14.94 -29.02 9.75
CA GLN A 274 -14.12 -30.13 9.22
C GLN A 274 -12.65 -30.00 9.62
N ARG A 275 -12.04 -28.82 9.40
CA ARG A 275 -10.62 -28.56 9.72
C ARG A 275 -10.38 -28.63 11.23
N GLY A 276 -11.29 -28.08 12.04
CA GLY A 276 -11.23 -28.16 13.49
C GLY A 276 -11.22 -29.60 14.01
N ASN A 277 -12.12 -30.44 13.52
CA ASN A 277 -12.16 -31.86 13.85
C ASN A 277 -10.89 -32.63 13.42
N GLY A 278 -10.32 -32.26 12.26
CA GLY A 278 -9.06 -32.84 11.79
C GLY A 278 -7.89 -32.43 12.69
N ASN A 279 -7.79 -31.13 13.01
CA ASN A 279 -6.75 -30.58 13.87
C ASN A 279 -6.84 -31.15 15.31
N LEU A 280 -8.04 -31.30 15.86
CA LEU A 280 -8.24 -31.89 17.19
C LEU A 280 -7.63 -33.28 17.29
N LYS A 281 -8.00 -34.18 16.37
CA LYS A 281 -7.47 -35.54 16.32
C LYS A 281 -5.95 -35.57 16.18
N TYR A 282 -5.42 -34.70 15.35
CA TYR A 282 -3.97 -34.60 15.11
C TYR A 282 -3.22 -34.08 16.33
N PHE A 283 -3.72 -33.05 16.99
CA PHE A 283 -3.10 -32.45 18.17
C PHE A 283 -3.15 -33.42 19.37
N GLU A 284 -4.26 -34.13 19.58
CA GLU A 284 -4.37 -35.16 20.62
C GLU A 284 -3.42 -36.34 20.38
N TYR A 285 -3.27 -36.76 19.12
CA TYR A 285 -2.29 -37.79 18.76
C TYR A 285 -0.85 -37.36 19.07
N ILE A 286 -0.47 -36.12 18.76
CA ILE A 286 0.87 -35.61 19.04
C ILE A 286 1.09 -35.52 20.56
N MET A 287 0.14 -35.02 21.35
CA MET A 287 0.25 -34.96 22.81
C MET A 287 0.49 -36.35 23.41
N THR A 288 -0.31 -37.32 23.04
CA THR A 288 -0.16 -38.71 23.51
C THR A 288 1.22 -39.31 23.15
N LYS A 289 1.73 -39.00 21.97
CA LYS A 289 3.04 -39.43 21.52
C LYS A 289 4.18 -38.76 22.30
N GLU A 290 4.03 -37.51 22.68
CA GLU A 290 5.01 -36.79 23.51
C GLU A 290 5.02 -37.28 24.95
N GLU A 291 3.85 -37.52 25.54
CA GLU A 291 3.72 -38.12 26.87
C GLU A 291 4.36 -39.51 26.95
N ASN A 292 4.14 -40.35 25.93
CA ASN A 292 4.74 -41.67 25.83
C ASN A 292 6.27 -41.63 25.65
N LYS A 293 6.82 -40.59 25.00
CA LYS A 293 8.26 -40.40 24.86
C LYS A 293 8.89 -39.91 26.19
N SER A 294 8.23 -39.04 26.92
CA SER A 294 8.73 -38.54 28.21
C SER A 294 8.71 -39.59 29.30
N SER A 295 7.82 -40.57 29.20
CA SER A 295 7.76 -41.70 30.14
C SER A 295 8.73 -42.83 29.83
N SER A 296 9.36 -42.88 28.64
CA SER A 296 10.25 -43.94 28.19
C SER A 296 11.74 -43.57 28.13
N SER A 297 12.12 -42.32 28.44
CA SER A 297 13.51 -41.87 28.41
C SER A 297 13.98 -41.35 29.78
N ASP A 298 14.88 -42.08 30.42
CA ASP A 298 15.67 -41.67 31.58
C ASP A 298 16.72 -40.56 31.23
N SER A 299 16.52 -39.83 30.14
CA SER A 299 17.45 -38.76 29.73
C SER A 299 16.99 -37.43 30.27
N LYS A 300 17.77 -36.91 31.24
CA LYS A 300 17.62 -35.61 31.90
C LYS A 300 17.83 -34.38 30.99
N ASP A 301 17.92 -34.55 29.67
CA ASP A 301 18.27 -33.49 28.71
C ASP A 301 17.13 -33.18 27.69
N ALA A 302 15.89 -33.42 28.07
CA ALA A 302 14.78 -32.88 27.29
C ALA A 302 14.62 -31.37 27.60
N GLU A 303 15.24 -30.52 26.81
CA GLU A 303 14.94 -29.08 26.83
C GLU A 303 13.42 -28.89 26.66
N PRO A 304 12.78 -28.11 27.53
CA PRO A 304 11.36 -27.76 27.36
C PRO A 304 11.22 -27.14 25.98
N LYS A 305 10.26 -27.62 25.16
CA LYS A 305 9.93 -27.02 23.88
C LYS A 305 9.48 -25.58 24.15
N THR A 306 10.41 -24.66 24.06
CA THR A 306 10.13 -23.23 24.18
C THR A 306 9.28 -22.81 22.99
N LYS A 307 8.18 -22.09 23.26
CA LYS A 307 7.37 -21.42 22.25
C LYS A 307 8.29 -20.69 21.28
N LYS A 308 8.13 -20.94 19.99
CA LYS A 308 8.84 -20.17 18.97
C LYS A 308 8.40 -18.73 19.11
N GLY A 309 9.32 -17.83 19.39
CA GLY A 309 9.06 -16.40 19.34
C GLY A 309 9.06 -15.88 17.90
N ARG A 310 9.24 -14.58 17.76
CA ARG A 310 9.41 -13.94 16.46
C ARG A 310 10.48 -14.70 15.65
N PRO A 311 10.22 -15.01 14.35
CA PRO A 311 11.18 -15.67 13.48
C PRO A 311 12.51 -14.90 13.41
N ILE A 312 13.63 -15.63 13.40
CA ILE A 312 14.96 -15.02 13.23
C ILE A 312 15.04 -14.54 11.77
N ASP A 313 15.31 -13.25 11.62
CA ASP A 313 15.47 -12.62 10.31
C ASP A 313 16.79 -13.10 9.65
N HIS A 314 16.81 -13.06 8.31
CA HIS A 314 18.01 -13.32 7.49
C HIS A 314 19.12 -12.28 7.69
N LEU A 315 18.78 -11.08 8.21
CA LEU A 315 19.73 -10.00 8.47
C LEU A 315 20.32 -10.12 9.88
N PRO A 316 21.60 -10.49 10.03
CA PRO A 316 22.24 -10.67 11.36
C PRO A 316 22.21 -9.40 12.22
N GLU A 317 22.20 -8.23 11.58
CA GLU A 317 22.19 -6.93 12.25
C GLU A 317 20.79 -6.42 12.59
N ARG A 318 19.72 -7.19 12.32
CA ARG A 318 18.32 -6.74 12.49
C ARG A 318 18.05 -6.18 13.89
N GLN A 319 18.43 -6.88 14.92
CA GLN A 319 18.22 -6.43 16.30
C GLN A 319 18.91 -5.09 16.57
N LYS A 320 20.15 -4.93 16.10
CA LYS A 320 20.92 -3.68 16.24
C LYS A 320 20.24 -2.52 15.48
N TYR A 321 19.78 -2.81 14.27
CA TYR A 321 19.05 -1.86 13.44
C TYR A 321 17.79 -1.37 14.14
N GLU A 322 16.97 -2.27 14.67
CA GLU A 322 15.74 -1.96 15.38
C GLU A 322 16.02 -1.18 16.69
N MET A 323 17.02 -1.59 17.47
CA MET A 323 17.46 -0.84 18.64
C MET A 323 17.87 0.60 18.30
N LEU A 324 18.60 0.80 17.20
CA LEU A 324 18.99 2.14 16.72
C LEU A 324 17.76 2.97 16.30
N CYS A 325 16.78 2.37 15.63
CA CYS A 325 15.53 3.03 15.29
C CYS A 325 14.72 3.49 16.51
N ARG A 326 14.80 2.73 17.62
CA ARG A 326 14.17 3.10 18.91
C ARG A 326 15.01 4.06 19.74
N GLY A 327 16.18 4.49 19.26
CA GLY A 327 17.09 5.34 20.02
C GLY A 327 17.84 4.63 21.16
N GLU A 328 17.81 3.30 21.18
CA GLU A 328 18.50 2.45 22.18
C GLU A 328 19.97 2.16 21.81
N GLY A 329 20.49 2.82 20.80
CA GLY A 329 21.79 2.54 20.22
C GLY A 329 22.98 2.87 21.11
N ILE A 330 24.18 2.64 20.58
CA ILE A 330 25.45 2.90 21.25
C ILE A 330 25.56 4.37 21.61
N LYS A 331 25.51 4.68 22.89
CA LYS A 331 25.71 6.05 23.38
C LYS A 331 27.23 6.34 23.45
N MET A 332 27.62 7.51 22.94
CA MET A 332 28.97 8.00 23.12
C MET A 332 29.29 8.23 24.60
N THR A 333 30.53 7.93 24.99
CA THR A 333 31.00 8.34 26.30
C THR A 333 31.04 9.88 26.42
N PRO A 334 30.80 10.47 27.58
CA PRO A 334 30.82 11.93 27.75
C PRO A 334 32.15 12.56 27.29
N ARG A 335 33.28 11.83 27.39
CA ARG A 335 34.57 12.30 26.90
C ARG A 335 34.64 12.41 25.38
N ARG A 336 34.01 11.47 24.65
CA ARG A 336 33.92 11.51 23.18
C ARG A 336 32.92 12.59 22.73
N GLN A 337 31.78 12.66 23.39
CA GLN A 337 30.72 13.64 23.06
C GLN A 337 31.21 15.08 23.18
N LYS A 338 32.07 15.41 24.17
CA LYS A 338 32.69 16.72 24.32
C LYS A 338 33.61 17.14 23.17
N ARG A 339 33.95 16.23 22.26
CA ARG A 339 34.77 16.53 21.08
C ARG A 339 33.92 16.88 19.84
N LEU A 340 32.64 16.64 19.92
CA LEU A 340 31.71 16.98 18.86
C LEU A 340 31.24 18.42 19.07
N PHE A 341 31.18 19.20 17.99
CA PHE A 341 30.72 20.57 18.04
C PHE A 341 30.15 21.03 16.71
N CYS A 342 29.33 22.09 16.79
CA CYS A 342 28.81 22.79 15.65
C CYS A 342 29.77 23.93 15.28
N ARG A 343 29.90 24.18 13.97
CA ARG A 343 30.76 25.26 13.46
C ARG A 343 30.22 25.85 12.18
N TYR A 344 30.64 27.03 11.84
CA TYR A 344 30.53 27.55 10.50
C TYR A 344 31.69 26.98 9.67
N TYR A 345 31.38 26.41 8.50
CA TYR A 345 32.34 25.76 7.62
C TYR A 345 32.42 26.53 6.29
N ASP A 346 33.65 26.89 5.92
CA ASP A 346 33.95 27.72 4.74
C ASP A 346 34.28 26.91 3.46
N GLY A 347 33.98 25.61 3.47
CA GLY A 347 34.25 24.77 2.32
C GLY A 347 35.74 24.65 1.97
N ASN A 348 36.64 24.62 2.96
CA ASN A 348 38.07 24.70 2.77
C ASN A 348 38.52 25.95 2.00
N ARG A 349 38.00 27.12 2.38
CA ARG A 349 38.21 28.43 1.75
C ARG A 349 37.60 28.57 0.37
N ASN A 350 36.50 27.89 0.10
CA ASN A 350 35.72 28.13 -1.09
C ASN A 350 35.12 29.55 -1.05
N PRO A 351 35.29 30.39 -2.11
CA PRO A 351 34.79 31.77 -2.13
C PRO A 351 33.29 31.89 -1.79
N THR A 352 32.47 30.95 -2.25
CA THR A 352 31.02 30.93 -1.96
C THR A 352 30.75 30.79 -0.47
N PHE A 353 31.46 29.88 0.22
CA PHE A 353 31.26 29.63 1.65
C PHE A 353 32.05 30.54 2.56
N ILE A 354 33.04 31.28 2.06
CA ILE A 354 33.66 32.38 2.83
C ILE A 354 32.65 33.51 3.05
N LEU A 355 31.82 33.80 2.03
CA LEU A 355 30.79 34.83 2.10
C LEU A 355 29.54 34.37 2.86
N SER A 356 29.16 33.12 2.71
CA SER A 356 28.01 32.51 3.34
C SER A 356 28.36 31.11 3.85
N PRO A 357 28.98 31.00 5.01
CA PRO A 357 29.50 29.73 5.52
C PRO A 357 28.36 28.78 5.87
N SER A 358 28.56 27.49 5.58
CA SER A 358 27.62 26.42 5.89
C SER A 358 27.64 26.09 7.38
N LYS A 359 26.48 25.73 7.94
CA LYS A 359 26.34 25.23 9.30
C LYS A 359 26.66 23.74 9.32
N GLN A 360 27.80 23.36 9.94
CA GLN A 360 28.25 21.98 10.06
C GLN A 360 28.15 21.52 11.52
N GLU A 361 27.61 20.33 11.71
CA GLU A 361 27.52 19.63 13.00
C GLU A 361 28.21 18.28 12.92
N ASP A 362 29.10 18.01 13.88
CA ASP A 362 29.71 16.70 14.03
C ASP A 362 28.72 15.76 14.73
N GLU A 363 28.26 14.68 14.06
CA GLU A 363 27.36 13.66 14.62
C GLU A 363 28.14 12.52 15.28
N TRP A 364 29.28 12.12 14.70
CA TRP A 364 30.09 11.01 15.15
C TRP A 364 31.56 11.21 14.80
N ASP A 365 32.47 10.74 15.66
CA ASP A 365 33.91 10.97 15.51
C ASP A 365 34.66 9.84 14.77
N LYS A 366 34.22 8.59 14.91
CA LYS A 366 34.87 7.40 14.28
C LYS A 366 33.81 6.32 13.92
N PRO A 367 33.48 6.14 12.65
CA PRO A 367 33.89 6.98 11.51
C PRO A 367 33.38 8.42 11.66
N ARG A 368 34.03 9.38 11.00
CA ARG A 368 33.59 10.76 11.04
C ARG A 368 32.27 10.89 10.25
N ILE A 369 31.22 11.34 10.95
CA ILE A 369 29.91 11.64 10.36
C ILE A 369 29.62 13.10 10.68
N VAL A 370 29.27 13.86 9.65
CA VAL A 370 28.92 15.28 9.77
C VAL A 370 27.54 15.54 9.14
N ARG A 371 26.83 16.49 9.73
CA ARG A 371 25.57 17.02 9.20
C ARG A 371 25.79 18.44 8.74
N TYR A 372 25.29 18.75 7.56
CA TYR A 372 25.22 20.12 7.05
C TYR A 372 23.78 20.58 7.07
N HIS A 373 23.51 21.72 7.72
CA HIS A 373 22.18 22.28 7.86
C HIS A 373 21.89 23.28 6.75
N GLU A 374 20.62 23.37 6.35
CA GLU A 374 20.08 24.39 5.45
C GLU A 374 20.80 24.46 4.08
N ILE A 375 21.24 23.29 3.57
CA ILE A 375 21.96 23.21 2.30
C ILE A 375 21.03 23.41 1.10
N ILE A 376 19.79 23.03 1.22
CA ILE A 376 18.75 23.18 0.21
C ILE A 376 17.67 24.09 0.79
N SER A 377 17.29 25.15 0.06
CA SER A 377 16.21 26.04 0.46
C SER A 377 14.83 25.43 0.23
N ASP A 378 13.81 25.90 0.95
CA ASP A 378 12.42 25.43 0.78
C ASP A 378 11.93 25.56 -0.67
N LYS A 379 12.32 26.61 -1.39
CA LYS A 379 11.98 26.78 -2.81
C LYS A 379 12.62 25.72 -3.69
N GLU A 380 13.87 25.37 -3.40
CA GLU A 380 14.57 24.29 -4.12
C GLU A 380 13.96 22.92 -3.78
N ILE A 381 13.59 22.69 -2.51
CA ILE A 381 12.89 21.47 -2.09
C ILE A 381 11.57 21.30 -2.85
N GLU A 382 10.75 22.37 -2.93
CA GLU A 382 9.48 22.29 -3.67
C GLU A 382 9.72 22.03 -5.17
N LYS A 383 10.75 22.65 -5.77
CA LYS A 383 11.09 22.39 -7.18
C LYS A 383 11.58 20.97 -7.42
N VAL A 384 12.42 20.44 -6.54
CA VAL A 384 12.86 19.04 -6.59
C VAL A 384 11.67 18.08 -6.49
N LYS A 385 10.73 18.33 -5.56
CA LYS A 385 9.51 17.52 -5.43
C LYS A 385 8.63 17.60 -6.67
N GLU A 386 8.43 18.78 -7.25
CA GLU A 386 7.68 18.98 -8.50
C GLU A 386 8.26 18.14 -9.65
N LEU A 387 9.58 18.18 -9.84
CA LEU A 387 10.27 17.44 -10.89
C LEU A 387 10.25 15.92 -10.65
N ALA A 388 10.41 15.49 -9.41
CA ALA A 388 10.47 14.09 -9.03
C ALA A 388 9.10 13.38 -9.07
N LYS A 389 8.02 14.06 -8.61
CA LYS A 389 6.70 13.46 -8.42
C LYS A 389 6.18 12.66 -9.62
N PRO A 390 6.17 13.17 -10.88
CA PRO A 390 5.69 12.42 -12.04
C PRO A 390 6.58 11.24 -12.44
N ARG A 391 7.82 11.18 -11.93
CA ARG A 391 8.83 10.17 -12.27
C ARG A 391 9.02 9.12 -11.20
N LEU A 392 8.39 9.27 -10.03
CA LEU A 392 8.51 8.31 -8.94
C LEU A 392 8.05 6.93 -9.39
N ARG A 393 8.98 5.96 -9.35
CA ARG A 393 8.74 4.55 -9.66
C ARG A 393 9.23 3.68 -8.52
N ARG A 394 8.67 2.48 -8.39
CA ARG A 394 9.14 1.51 -7.42
C ARG A 394 10.66 1.36 -7.51
N ALA A 395 11.35 1.54 -6.39
CA ALA A 395 12.80 1.41 -6.34
C ALA A 395 13.20 -0.03 -6.68
N THR A 396 14.19 -0.15 -7.55
CA THR A 396 14.73 -1.43 -8.01
C THR A 396 16.15 -1.64 -7.49
N VAL A 397 16.56 -2.88 -7.44
CA VAL A 397 17.91 -3.31 -7.11
C VAL A 397 18.45 -4.17 -8.26
N HIS A 398 19.76 -4.20 -8.42
CA HIS A 398 20.39 -5.13 -9.35
C HIS A 398 20.35 -6.54 -8.77
N ASP A 399 19.76 -7.48 -9.50
CA ASP A 399 19.84 -8.90 -9.18
C ASP A 399 21.30 -9.36 -9.28
N PRO A 400 21.88 -9.95 -8.23
CA PRO A 400 23.31 -10.28 -8.19
C PRO A 400 23.72 -11.37 -9.20
N VAL A 401 22.76 -12.14 -9.71
CA VAL A 401 23.03 -13.24 -10.66
C VAL A 401 22.80 -12.79 -12.10
N THR A 402 21.68 -12.12 -12.36
CA THR A 402 21.27 -11.76 -13.72
C THR A 402 21.67 -10.34 -14.10
N GLY A 403 22.01 -9.48 -13.14
CA GLY A 403 22.26 -8.05 -13.33
C GLY A 403 21.02 -7.23 -13.72
N GLN A 404 19.84 -7.86 -13.79
CA GLN A 404 18.59 -7.18 -14.14
C GLN A 404 18.05 -6.37 -12.95
N LEU A 405 17.36 -5.28 -13.26
CA LEU A 405 16.69 -4.46 -12.25
C LEU A 405 15.38 -5.16 -11.81
N THR A 406 15.31 -5.51 -10.52
CA THR A 406 14.16 -6.16 -9.89
C THR A 406 13.71 -5.39 -8.64
N THR A 407 12.45 -5.55 -8.24
CA THR A 407 11.97 -5.02 -6.96
C THR A 407 12.38 -5.97 -5.84
N ALA A 408 12.69 -5.42 -4.65
CA ALA A 408 13.09 -6.21 -3.49
C ALA A 408 12.30 -5.82 -2.24
N GLN A 409 12.05 -6.78 -1.37
CA GLN A 409 11.36 -6.57 -0.09
C GLN A 409 12.19 -5.75 0.90
N TYR A 410 13.51 -5.77 0.78
CA TYR A 410 14.42 -4.98 1.61
C TYR A 410 14.58 -3.53 1.13
N ARG A 411 13.97 -3.14 -0.02
CA ARG A 411 13.94 -1.76 -0.52
C ARG A 411 12.52 -1.37 -0.92
N VAL A 412 11.77 -0.85 0.05
CA VAL A 412 10.35 -0.49 -0.09
C VAL A 412 10.21 1.02 -0.12
N SER A 413 10.34 1.61 -1.32
CA SER A 413 10.18 3.05 -1.58
C SER A 413 9.92 3.29 -3.06
N LYS A 414 9.58 4.53 -3.42
CA LYS A 414 9.64 5.00 -4.82
C LYS A 414 10.78 5.99 -4.98
N SER A 415 11.46 5.90 -6.10
CA SER A 415 12.58 6.79 -6.43
C SER A 415 12.41 7.44 -7.79
N ALA A 416 12.97 8.63 -7.92
CA ALA A 416 13.13 9.35 -9.17
C ALA A 416 14.56 9.85 -9.29
N TRP A 417 15.10 9.88 -10.48
CA TRP A 417 16.43 10.39 -10.79
C TRP A 417 16.31 11.71 -11.55
N LEU A 418 17.07 12.71 -11.15
CA LEU A 418 17.04 14.04 -11.70
C LEU A 418 18.44 14.41 -12.20
N SER A 419 18.55 14.59 -13.50
CA SER A 419 19.80 14.99 -14.13
C SER A 419 20.13 16.48 -13.87
N GLY A 420 21.39 16.79 -13.63
CA GLY A 420 21.87 18.17 -13.48
C GLY A 420 21.68 19.04 -14.73
N TYR A 421 21.40 18.42 -15.89
CA TYR A 421 21.16 19.14 -17.15
C TYR A 421 19.70 19.51 -17.39
N GLU A 422 18.77 18.96 -16.61
CA GLU A 422 17.33 19.14 -16.85
C GLU A 422 16.80 20.47 -16.30
N ASP A 423 17.30 20.90 -15.16
CA ASP A 423 16.82 22.10 -14.50
C ASP A 423 17.97 22.84 -13.77
N PRO A 424 18.06 24.17 -13.90
CA PRO A 424 19.09 24.96 -13.24
C PRO A 424 19.12 24.80 -11.70
N VAL A 425 18.02 24.43 -11.08
CA VAL A 425 17.97 24.17 -9.63
C VAL A 425 18.80 22.94 -9.30
N ILE A 426 18.66 21.85 -10.07
CA ILE A 426 19.40 20.61 -9.86
C ILE A 426 20.89 20.85 -10.08
N ALA A 427 21.26 21.57 -11.17
CA ALA A 427 22.63 21.96 -11.41
C ALA A 427 23.27 22.74 -10.24
N ARG A 428 22.54 23.72 -9.66
CA ARG A 428 23.02 24.47 -8.50
C ARG A 428 23.17 23.60 -7.25
N ILE A 429 22.26 22.67 -7.01
CA ILE A 429 22.36 21.74 -5.87
C ILE A 429 23.60 20.87 -6.03
N ASN A 430 23.85 20.30 -7.21
CA ASN A 430 25.02 19.48 -7.49
C ASN A 430 26.33 20.28 -7.31
N ALA A 431 26.40 21.51 -7.86
CA ALA A 431 27.54 22.38 -7.68
C ALA A 431 27.81 22.70 -6.18
N ARG A 432 26.74 22.98 -5.42
CA ARG A 432 26.83 23.25 -3.98
C ARG A 432 27.34 22.02 -3.21
N ILE A 433 26.88 20.80 -3.58
CA ILE A 433 27.38 19.54 -2.98
C ILE A 433 28.87 19.40 -3.25
N GLN A 434 29.31 19.59 -4.50
CA GLN A 434 30.72 19.54 -4.88
C GLN A 434 31.55 20.57 -4.09
N GLU A 435 31.14 21.81 -4.07
CA GLU A 435 31.83 22.89 -3.37
C GLU A 435 31.92 22.65 -1.85
N LEU A 436 30.85 22.10 -1.26
CA LEU A 436 30.77 21.82 0.17
C LEU A 436 31.62 20.62 0.60
N THR A 437 31.59 19.56 -0.19
CA THR A 437 32.25 18.27 0.16
C THR A 437 33.67 18.18 -0.38
N GLY A 438 33.97 18.94 -1.44
CA GLY A 438 35.21 18.81 -2.19
C GLY A 438 35.28 17.57 -3.08
N LEU A 439 34.15 16.87 -3.25
CA LEU A 439 34.03 15.69 -4.13
C LEU A 439 33.61 16.10 -5.52
N ASP A 440 34.15 15.45 -6.54
CA ASP A 440 33.80 15.71 -7.95
C ASP A 440 32.47 15.01 -8.28
N VAL A 441 31.44 15.80 -8.58
CA VAL A 441 30.11 15.27 -8.93
C VAL A 441 30.03 14.73 -10.36
N SER A 442 31.06 14.90 -11.20
CA SER A 442 31.08 14.33 -12.56
C SER A 442 31.09 12.79 -12.55
N THR A 443 31.56 12.19 -11.46
CA THR A 443 31.58 10.74 -11.25
C THR A 443 30.46 10.24 -10.34
N ALA A 444 29.59 11.13 -9.88
CA ALA A 444 28.44 10.79 -9.07
C ALA A 444 27.29 10.28 -9.94
N GLU A 445 26.41 9.49 -9.35
CA GLU A 445 25.09 9.21 -9.91
C GLU A 445 24.25 10.50 -9.99
N GLU A 446 23.20 10.48 -10.78
CA GLU A 446 22.22 11.57 -10.80
C GLU A 446 21.59 11.77 -9.40
N LEU A 447 21.03 12.96 -9.17
CA LEU A 447 20.35 13.24 -7.91
C LEU A 447 19.13 12.32 -7.72
N GLN A 448 19.21 11.39 -6.78
CA GLN A 448 18.11 10.51 -6.46
C GLN A 448 17.17 11.15 -5.44
N VAL A 449 15.90 11.18 -5.76
CA VAL A 449 14.82 11.54 -4.85
C VAL A 449 14.09 10.26 -4.44
N ALA A 450 14.22 9.88 -3.18
CA ALA A 450 13.52 8.73 -2.61
C ALA A 450 12.31 9.19 -1.79
N ASN A 451 11.14 8.65 -2.10
CA ASN A 451 9.90 8.88 -1.35
C ASN A 451 9.47 7.58 -0.67
N TYR A 452 9.41 7.63 0.66
CA TYR A 452 9.01 6.51 1.50
C TYR A 452 7.57 6.68 1.96
N GLY A 453 6.77 5.60 1.89
CA GLY A 453 5.52 5.48 2.62
C GLY A 453 5.76 5.05 4.06
N MET A 454 4.71 5.03 4.87
CA MET A 454 4.80 4.53 6.25
C MET A 454 5.15 3.03 6.26
N GLY A 455 6.15 2.67 7.06
CA GLY A 455 6.72 1.32 7.05
C GLY A 455 7.58 0.99 5.83
N GLY A 456 7.81 1.98 4.93
CA GLY A 456 8.83 1.88 3.90
C GLY A 456 10.22 1.75 4.51
N GLN A 457 11.12 1.06 3.82
CA GLN A 457 12.47 0.80 4.33
C GLN A 457 13.49 0.64 3.22
N TYR A 458 14.73 0.84 3.58
CA TYR A 458 15.89 0.31 2.89
C TYR A 458 16.82 -0.27 3.95
N GLU A 459 16.95 -1.60 3.97
CA GLU A 459 17.72 -2.31 4.98
C GLU A 459 19.20 -1.94 4.95
N PRO A 460 19.92 -2.11 6.05
CA PRO A 460 21.38 -1.94 6.07
C PRO A 460 22.07 -2.77 4.99
N HIS A 461 22.89 -2.13 4.19
CA HIS A 461 23.56 -2.74 3.05
C HIS A 461 24.93 -2.09 2.80
N PHE A 462 25.73 -2.73 1.96
CA PHE A 462 26.98 -2.16 1.48
C PHE A 462 26.78 -1.60 0.07
N ASP A 463 27.19 -0.37 -0.16
CA ASP A 463 27.13 0.28 -1.47
C ASP A 463 28.22 -0.16 -2.43
N PHE A 464 29.33 -0.68 -1.92
CA PHE A 464 30.43 -1.17 -2.73
C PHE A 464 30.26 -2.65 -3.12
N ALA A 465 30.74 -3.00 -4.31
CA ALA A 465 30.79 -4.39 -4.76
C ALA A 465 31.71 -5.20 -3.86
N ARG A 466 31.18 -6.25 -3.21
CA ARG A 466 32.02 -7.24 -2.51
C ARG A 466 32.63 -8.14 -3.58
N ALA A 467 33.98 -8.28 -3.59
CA ALA A 467 34.61 -9.33 -4.34
C ALA A 467 34.02 -10.67 -3.85
N SER A 468 33.34 -11.39 -4.74
CA SER A 468 32.93 -12.77 -4.46
C SER A 468 34.21 -13.52 -4.14
N ASN A 469 34.31 -14.11 -2.94
CA ASN A 469 35.36 -15.08 -2.62
C ASN A 469 35.14 -16.36 -3.44
N THR A 470 35.29 -16.24 -4.77
CA THR A 470 35.57 -17.38 -5.64
C THR A 470 37.07 -17.57 -5.70
N LEU A 471 37.68 -17.85 -4.55
CA LEU A 471 38.95 -18.58 -4.53
C LEU A 471 38.56 -20.03 -4.28
N GLY A 472 38.57 -20.77 -5.39
CA GLY A 472 38.31 -22.17 -5.43
C GLY A 472 39.17 -23.00 -4.52
N SER A 473 38.58 -24.05 -4.13
CA SER A 473 39.29 -25.32 -3.81
C SER A 473 39.43 -26.12 -5.09
#